data_2bfa44de574491718964f0720d7e88ee
#
_entry.id   2bfa44de574491718964f0720d7e88ee
#
_cell.length_a   1.000
_cell.length_b   1.000
_cell.length_c   1.000
_cell.angle_alpha   90.00
_cell.angle_beta   90.00
_cell.angle_gamma   90.00
#
_symmetry.space_group_name_H-M   'P 1'
#
loop_
_entity.id
_entity.type
_entity.pdbx_description
1 polymer ?
#
loop_
_entity_poly.entity_id
_entity_poly.type
_entity_poly.pdbx_seq_one_letter_code
_entity_poly.pdbx_strand_id
1 'polypeptide(L)'
;MAALMAIFFGGANAQDKPSVKLYGFVRNYACFDTRESLTSNSEQFYYMPKDKFIDPNGKDINEQPNMMLLSITTRLGVNITGPEFLGSKTSAKIEADFAGFGTSNTVLRIRQAYAKMDWEKNSVLVGQAWHPMMGDMMPDVFSLETGAPFTPFSRTPQVRYDYKNKNFTLTATALYQFQYTSYGPDGASFNYARNAAVPELYFQAMYKNGGFMMGAGVDLLTIKPRQSYTWNITEKNPIYAEDGTPALDEKGEQMFESKQVTKTFKCNETPVVSISPTIFASYKKGDWGIKGRFTYAQNAAHLSMISGYGVTKVKDNGEQEYGTLNSVSGWIDITNKQQLKKGYLTWCWFVGYTKNLGCNDDIVGPIYMRGEKNMDSMWRDALSILYTHNAMSIGLEWNSTTVAYGKADSRYKISDTHNVTNDRICLMLKYNF
;
A
#
# COMPACT_ATOMS: atom_id res chain seq x y z
N MET A 1 -25.33 8.28 22.79
CA MET A 1 -25.26 7.56 21.53
C MET A 1 -26.45 6.65 21.25
N ALA A 2 -27.12 6.08 22.23
CA ALA A 2 -28.33 5.28 22.02
C ALA A 2 -29.58 6.08 21.57
N ALA A 3 -29.64 7.38 21.83
CA ALA A 3 -30.80 8.23 21.51
C ALA A 3 -30.84 8.72 20.05
N LEU A 4 -29.74 8.69 19.30
CA LEU A 4 -29.71 9.12 17.89
C LEU A 4 -30.15 8.02 16.91
N MET A 5 -30.19 6.77 17.33
CA MET A 5 -30.67 5.65 16.49
C MET A 5 -32.21 5.51 16.46
N ALA A 6 -32.94 6.15 17.39
CA ALA A 6 -34.39 5.98 17.53
C ALA A 6 -35.24 6.85 16.57
N ILE A 7 -34.67 7.82 15.87
CA ILE A 7 -35.44 8.83 15.12
C ILE A 7 -35.76 8.40 13.67
N PHE A 8 -35.13 7.33 13.12
CA PHE A 8 -35.34 6.90 11.72
C PHE A 8 -36.28 5.69 11.54
N PHE A 9 -36.90 5.14 12.57
CA PHE A 9 -37.72 3.91 12.48
C PHE A 9 -39.22 4.14 12.66
N GLY A 10 -39.73 5.21 12.12
CA GLY A 10 -41.21 5.38 12.00
C GLY A 10 -41.73 4.63 10.76
N GLY A 11 -42.32 3.43 10.95
CA GLY A 11 -43.22 2.83 9.98
C GLY A 11 -42.69 1.71 9.08
N ALA A 12 -41.58 1.03 9.42
CA ALA A 12 -41.13 -0.14 8.64
C ALA A 12 -41.87 -1.42 9.07
N ASN A 13 -42.36 -2.18 8.08
CA ASN A 13 -42.92 -3.52 8.27
C ASN A 13 -41.85 -4.46 8.89
N ALA A 14 -42.25 -5.52 9.58
CA ALA A 14 -41.35 -6.43 10.30
C ALA A 14 -40.23 -7.07 9.41
N GLN A 15 -40.40 -7.03 8.08
CA GLN A 15 -39.44 -7.51 7.08
C GLN A 15 -38.33 -6.50 6.76
N ASP A 16 -38.45 -5.22 7.18
CA ASP A 16 -37.53 -4.12 6.82
C ASP A 16 -36.54 -3.70 7.94
N LYS A 17 -36.48 -4.47 9.03
CA LYS A 17 -35.56 -4.13 10.14
C LYS A 17 -34.13 -4.53 9.77
N PRO A 18 -33.14 -3.62 9.93
CA PRO A 18 -31.74 -3.96 9.72
C PRO A 18 -31.29 -5.04 10.71
N SER A 19 -30.58 -6.03 10.21
CA SER A 19 -29.91 -7.02 11.05
C SER A 19 -28.45 -6.60 11.27
N VAL A 20 -27.99 -6.70 12.53
CA VAL A 20 -26.65 -6.29 12.93
C VAL A 20 -25.93 -7.49 13.52
N LYS A 21 -24.79 -7.88 12.94
CA LYS A 21 -23.96 -8.98 13.42
C LYS A 21 -22.59 -8.49 13.81
N LEU A 22 -22.28 -8.56 15.11
CA LEU A 22 -20.93 -8.33 15.62
C LEU A 22 -20.03 -9.51 15.28
N TYR A 23 -18.77 -9.23 14.98
CA TYR A 23 -17.71 -10.22 14.78
C TYR A 23 -16.36 -9.61 15.16
N GLY A 24 -15.40 -10.46 15.40
CA GLY A 24 -14.04 -10.00 15.68
C GLY A 24 -13.12 -11.10 16.14
N PHE A 25 -11.96 -10.69 16.59
CA PHE A 25 -11.01 -11.58 17.23
C PHE A 25 -10.02 -10.80 18.10
N VAL A 26 -9.55 -11.45 19.15
CA VAL A 26 -8.35 -11.07 19.89
C VAL A 26 -7.18 -11.87 19.29
N ARG A 27 -6.09 -11.20 18.93
CA ARG A 27 -4.95 -11.83 18.29
C ARG A 27 -3.62 -11.30 18.82
N ASN A 28 -2.77 -12.23 19.23
CA ASN A 28 -1.45 -11.95 19.75
C ASN A 28 -0.40 -12.62 18.89
N TYR A 29 0.71 -11.94 18.67
CA TYR A 29 1.89 -12.47 18.01
C TYR A 29 3.09 -12.36 18.94
N ALA A 30 3.94 -13.38 18.94
CA ALA A 30 5.32 -13.34 19.40
C ALA A 30 6.21 -13.61 18.18
N CYS A 31 7.03 -12.66 17.78
CA CYS A 31 7.91 -12.80 16.62
C CYS A 31 9.36 -12.60 17.06
N PHE A 32 10.25 -13.44 16.54
CA PHE A 32 11.69 -13.36 16.68
C PHE A 32 12.30 -13.18 15.29
N ASP A 33 13.20 -12.21 15.14
CA ASP A 33 13.96 -11.91 13.94
C ASP A 33 15.46 -12.11 14.20
N THR A 34 16.18 -12.62 13.22
CA THR A 34 17.64 -12.81 13.31
C THR A 34 18.39 -11.52 12.96
N ARG A 35 17.72 -10.52 12.37
CA ARG A 35 18.30 -9.31 11.85
C ARG A 35 17.35 -8.12 11.95
N GLU A 36 17.88 -6.92 12.12
CA GLU A 36 17.14 -5.67 11.99
C GLU A 36 16.46 -5.56 10.63
N SER A 37 15.19 -5.13 10.62
CA SER A 37 14.35 -5.08 9.43
C SER A 37 13.63 -3.75 9.29
N LEU A 38 13.32 -3.37 8.06
CA LEU A 38 12.39 -2.28 7.78
C LEU A 38 10.98 -2.75 8.11
N THR A 39 10.33 -2.01 8.99
CA THR A 39 8.97 -2.29 9.45
C THR A 39 8.08 -1.06 9.25
N SER A 40 6.79 -1.22 9.39
CA SER A 40 5.84 -0.12 9.47
C SER A 40 4.67 -0.45 10.41
N ASN A 41 3.84 0.55 10.72
CA ASN A 41 2.68 0.40 11.61
C ASN A 41 3.03 -0.21 12.96
N SER A 42 3.91 0.45 13.71
CA SER A 42 4.32 0.01 15.05
C SER A 42 4.85 -1.43 15.04
N GLU A 43 5.80 -1.73 14.17
CA GLU A 43 6.46 -3.03 14.02
C GLU A 43 5.57 -4.17 13.48
N GLN A 44 4.27 -3.92 13.32
CA GLN A 44 3.33 -4.94 12.83
C GLN A 44 3.65 -5.41 11.40
N PHE A 45 4.13 -4.49 10.56
CA PHE A 45 4.29 -4.73 9.14
C PHE A 45 5.76 -4.92 8.79
N TYR A 46 6.19 -6.16 8.71
CA TYR A 46 7.52 -6.56 8.29
C TYR A 46 7.67 -6.45 6.77
N TYR A 47 8.64 -5.67 6.32
CA TYR A 47 8.89 -5.50 4.89
C TYR A 47 10.08 -6.32 4.41
N MET A 48 11.27 -6.02 4.92
CA MET A 48 12.53 -6.57 4.44
C MET A 48 13.64 -6.37 5.47
N PRO A 49 14.67 -7.23 5.50
CA PRO A 49 15.90 -6.98 6.27
C PRO A 49 16.58 -5.70 5.77
N LYS A 50 17.15 -4.91 6.71
CA LYS A 50 17.99 -3.77 6.38
C LYS A 50 19.33 -4.23 5.82
N ASP A 51 19.91 -3.43 4.92
CA ASP A 51 21.26 -3.67 4.39
C ASP A 51 22.33 -3.67 5.49
N LYS A 52 23.53 -4.09 5.16
CA LYS A 52 24.68 -4.05 6.07
C LYS A 52 25.00 -2.60 6.43
N PHE A 53 25.20 -2.38 7.72
CA PHE A 53 25.72 -1.13 8.26
C PHE A 53 26.98 -1.42 9.09
N ILE A 54 28.13 -1.32 8.43
CA ILE A 54 29.40 -1.71 9.01
C ILE A 54 29.95 -0.62 9.93
N ASP A 55 30.24 -0.96 11.19
CA ASP A 55 30.84 -0.08 12.15
C ASP A 55 32.38 0.09 11.89
N PRO A 56 33.08 1.00 12.60
CA PRO A 56 34.54 1.18 12.45
C PRO A 56 35.38 -0.06 12.81
N ASN A 57 34.80 -1.04 13.51
CA ASN A 57 35.45 -2.31 13.87
C ASN A 57 35.16 -3.44 12.87
N GLY A 58 34.45 -3.14 11.78
CA GLY A 58 34.07 -4.11 10.74
C GLY A 58 32.86 -4.96 11.08
N LYS A 59 32.07 -4.62 12.13
CA LYS A 59 30.87 -5.37 12.52
C LYS A 59 29.63 -4.77 11.89
N ASP A 60 28.70 -5.62 11.48
CA ASP A 60 27.41 -5.20 10.95
C ASP A 60 26.43 -4.90 12.09
N ILE A 61 26.09 -3.61 12.27
CA ILE A 61 25.15 -3.13 13.30
C ILE A 61 23.74 -3.70 13.11
N ASN A 62 23.32 -3.95 11.86
CA ASN A 62 21.99 -4.49 11.56
C ASN A 62 21.91 -6.02 11.73
N GLU A 63 23.02 -6.73 11.89
CA GLU A 63 23.06 -8.17 12.22
C GLU A 63 22.82 -8.39 13.71
N GLN A 64 21.62 -7.99 14.16
CA GLN A 64 21.24 -8.07 15.56
C GLN A 64 19.84 -8.69 15.70
N PRO A 65 19.71 -9.80 16.46
CA PRO A 65 18.41 -10.41 16.69
C PRO A 65 17.53 -9.51 17.57
N ASN A 66 16.24 -9.57 17.32
CA ASN A 66 15.24 -8.87 18.10
C ASN A 66 13.98 -9.71 18.31
N MET A 67 13.15 -9.33 19.26
CA MET A 67 11.91 -10.01 19.59
C MET A 67 10.81 -9.01 19.89
N MET A 68 9.58 -9.30 19.44
CA MET A 68 8.41 -8.47 19.71
C MET A 68 7.20 -9.29 20.12
N LEU A 69 6.33 -8.67 20.93
CA LEU A 69 5.01 -9.17 21.30
C LEU A 69 3.97 -8.12 20.88
N LEU A 70 2.99 -8.51 20.05
CA LEU A 70 2.02 -7.61 19.48
C LEU A 70 0.59 -8.11 19.66
N SER A 71 -0.31 -7.25 20.16
CA SER A 71 -1.77 -7.49 20.29
C SER A 71 -2.59 -6.52 19.43
N ILE A 72 -1.95 -5.54 18.79
CA ILE A 72 -2.58 -4.41 18.09
C ILE A 72 -3.40 -4.82 16.86
N THR A 73 -3.24 -6.06 16.36
CA THR A 73 -4.03 -6.60 15.26
C THR A 73 -5.39 -7.15 15.68
N THR A 74 -5.72 -7.10 16.97
CA THR A 74 -7.06 -7.37 17.51
C THR A 74 -8.08 -6.54 16.75
N ARG A 75 -9.24 -7.15 16.42
CA ARG A 75 -10.20 -6.57 15.47
C ARG A 75 -11.62 -6.64 16.01
N LEU A 76 -12.36 -5.54 15.77
CA LEU A 76 -13.80 -5.44 15.98
C LEU A 76 -14.46 -5.10 14.66
N GLY A 77 -15.60 -5.72 14.37
CA GLY A 77 -16.35 -5.46 13.16
C GLY A 77 -17.85 -5.68 13.33
N VAL A 78 -18.61 -4.98 12.52
CA VAL A 78 -20.06 -5.07 12.42
C VAL A 78 -20.46 -5.25 10.97
N ASN A 79 -21.21 -6.31 10.68
CA ASN A 79 -21.90 -6.49 9.41
C ASN A 79 -23.37 -6.10 9.59
N ILE A 80 -23.89 -5.27 8.71
CA ILE A 80 -25.25 -4.75 8.71
C ILE A 80 -25.93 -5.17 7.43
N THR A 81 -27.12 -5.79 7.53
CA THR A 81 -28.01 -6.02 6.38
C THR A 81 -29.18 -5.06 6.54
N GLY A 82 -29.43 -4.23 5.54
CA GLY A 82 -30.46 -3.21 5.56
C GLY A 82 -31.69 -3.60 4.75
N PRO A 83 -32.73 -2.72 4.76
CA PRO A 83 -33.89 -2.85 3.90
C PRO A 83 -33.50 -2.69 2.41
N GLU A 84 -34.40 -3.06 1.52
CA GLU A 84 -34.22 -2.81 0.09
C GLU A 84 -34.18 -1.31 -0.21
N PHE A 85 -33.31 -0.92 -1.17
CA PHE A 85 -33.23 0.44 -1.66
C PHE A 85 -33.07 0.42 -3.20
N LEU A 86 -33.97 1.08 -3.91
CA LEU A 86 -33.98 1.11 -5.39
C LEU A 86 -33.95 -0.30 -6.02
N GLY A 87 -34.65 -1.27 -5.42
CA GLY A 87 -34.67 -2.67 -5.89
C GLY A 87 -33.37 -3.44 -5.63
N SER A 88 -32.45 -2.90 -4.86
CA SER A 88 -31.22 -3.58 -4.43
C SER A 88 -31.31 -4.09 -3.00
N LYS A 89 -30.60 -5.19 -2.71
CA LYS A 89 -30.29 -5.60 -1.33
C LYS A 89 -29.19 -4.69 -0.79
N THR A 90 -29.42 -4.06 0.37
CA THR A 90 -28.41 -3.18 0.98
C THR A 90 -27.65 -3.88 2.08
N SER A 91 -26.40 -3.54 2.20
CA SER A 91 -25.53 -3.95 3.32
C SER A 91 -24.53 -2.87 3.65
N ALA A 92 -23.99 -2.92 4.88
CA ALA A 92 -22.90 -2.06 5.30
C ALA A 92 -21.92 -2.87 6.15
N LYS A 93 -20.68 -2.40 6.23
CA LYS A 93 -19.65 -2.98 7.07
C LYS A 93 -18.85 -1.89 7.74
N ILE A 94 -18.60 -2.08 9.04
CA ILE A 94 -17.64 -1.28 9.82
C ILE A 94 -16.65 -2.27 10.42
N GLU A 95 -15.36 -2.01 10.26
CA GLU A 95 -14.29 -2.82 10.84
C GLU A 95 -13.15 -1.93 11.31
N ALA A 96 -12.66 -2.17 12.53
CA ALA A 96 -11.56 -1.43 13.13
C ALA A 96 -10.52 -2.36 13.77
N ASP A 97 -9.28 -1.90 13.88
CA ASP A 97 -8.20 -2.48 14.68
C ASP A 97 -7.44 -1.38 15.46
N PHE A 98 -6.44 -1.76 16.23
CA PHE A 98 -5.66 -0.84 17.07
C PHE A 98 -4.29 -0.49 16.48
N ALA A 99 -4.07 -0.81 15.19
CA ALA A 99 -2.82 -0.57 14.47
C ALA A 99 -2.87 0.71 13.62
N GLY A 100 -3.38 1.81 14.18
CA GLY A 100 -3.42 3.11 13.53
C GLY A 100 -2.05 3.77 13.43
N PHE A 101 -2.00 4.85 12.63
CA PHE A 101 -0.81 5.68 12.48
C PHE A 101 -0.82 6.81 13.53
N GLY A 102 0.35 7.18 14.03
CA GLY A 102 0.48 8.27 14.98
C GLY A 102 1.67 8.07 15.93
N THR A 103 1.80 8.97 16.90
CA THR A 103 2.86 8.93 17.93
C THR A 103 2.54 7.98 19.10
N SER A 104 1.32 7.44 19.14
CA SER A 104 0.87 6.46 20.13
C SER A 104 0.92 5.04 19.55
N ASN A 105 1.35 4.07 20.35
CA ASN A 105 1.48 2.67 19.95
C ASN A 105 0.14 1.95 19.77
N THR A 106 -0.99 2.55 20.16
CA THR A 106 -2.32 1.94 20.10
C THR A 106 -3.36 2.96 19.66
N VAL A 107 -3.43 3.20 18.35
CA VAL A 107 -4.43 4.12 17.77
C VAL A 107 -5.52 3.30 17.07
N LEU A 108 -6.77 3.53 17.46
CA LEU A 108 -7.93 2.92 16.78
C LEU A 108 -7.95 3.36 15.30
N ARG A 109 -7.99 2.39 14.40
CA ARG A 109 -7.99 2.61 12.97
C ARG A 109 -9.23 1.99 12.33
N ILE A 110 -9.92 2.78 11.50
CA ILE A 110 -10.94 2.25 10.59
C ILE A 110 -10.24 1.43 9.50
N ARG A 111 -10.59 0.15 9.39
CA ARG A 111 -10.11 -0.74 8.34
C ARG A 111 -11.04 -0.73 7.14
N GLN A 112 -12.32 -0.94 7.39
CA GLN A 112 -13.38 -0.91 6.39
C GLN A 112 -14.56 -0.13 6.94
N ALA A 113 -15.16 0.71 6.11
CA ALA A 113 -16.37 1.46 6.42
C ALA A 113 -17.06 1.77 5.09
N TYR A 114 -17.99 0.92 4.67
CA TYR A 114 -18.66 1.06 3.40
C TYR A 114 -20.14 0.65 3.45
N ALA A 115 -20.91 1.20 2.52
CA ALA A 115 -22.24 0.73 2.16
C ALA A 115 -22.19 0.05 0.78
N LYS A 116 -23.04 -0.94 0.58
CA LYS A 116 -23.12 -1.71 -0.66
C LYS A 116 -24.58 -1.93 -1.06
N MET A 117 -24.84 -1.78 -2.34
CA MET A 117 -26.11 -2.10 -3.00
C MET A 117 -25.86 -3.24 -3.99
N ASP A 118 -26.60 -4.32 -3.86
CA ASP A 118 -26.49 -5.51 -4.71
C ASP A 118 -27.82 -5.75 -5.44
N TRP A 119 -27.80 -5.66 -6.78
CA TRP A 119 -28.85 -6.12 -7.69
C TRP A 119 -28.46 -7.50 -8.24
N GLU A 120 -29.31 -8.09 -9.04
CA GLU A 120 -29.10 -9.44 -9.60
C GLU A 120 -27.73 -9.57 -10.32
N LYS A 121 -27.40 -8.61 -11.18
CA LYS A 121 -26.16 -8.64 -11.98
C LYS A 121 -25.18 -7.51 -11.65
N ASN A 122 -25.62 -6.52 -10.89
CA ASN A 122 -24.84 -5.32 -10.63
C ASN A 122 -24.61 -5.12 -9.14
N SER A 123 -23.51 -4.53 -8.75
CA SER A 123 -23.35 -4.02 -7.39
C SER A 123 -22.57 -2.71 -7.38
N VAL A 124 -22.92 -1.86 -6.42
CA VAL A 124 -22.20 -0.61 -6.14
C VAL A 124 -21.76 -0.63 -4.69
N LEU A 125 -20.48 -0.35 -4.45
CA LEU A 125 -19.91 -0.18 -3.12
C LEU A 125 -19.36 1.24 -3.01
N VAL A 126 -19.69 1.93 -1.92
CA VAL A 126 -19.20 3.28 -1.61
C VAL A 126 -18.63 3.31 -0.21
N GLY A 127 -17.40 3.74 -0.05
CA GLY A 127 -16.70 3.87 1.22
C GLY A 127 -15.34 3.21 1.25
N GLN A 128 -14.74 3.09 2.43
CA GLN A 128 -13.42 2.51 2.61
C GLN A 128 -13.51 0.97 2.63
N ALA A 129 -12.83 0.34 1.68
CA ALA A 129 -12.75 -1.12 1.58
C ALA A 129 -11.33 -1.54 1.11
N TRP A 130 -11.09 -2.84 1.03
CA TRP A 130 -9.91 -3.36 0.38
C TRP A 130 -9.82 -2.85 -1.06
N HIS A 131 -8.63 -2.43 -1.46
CA HIS A 131 -8.33 -2.11 -2.85
C HIS A 131 -8.66 -3.34 -3.73
N PRO A 132 -9.43 -3.19 -4.81
CA PRO A 132 -9.87 -4.34 -5.61
C PRO A 132 -8.71 -5.11 -6.24
N MET A 133 -7.57 -4.46 -6.50
CA MET A 133 -6.36 -5.13 -6.96
C MET A 133 -5.82 -6.17 -5.96
N MET A 134 -6.04 -5.98 -4.66
CA MET A 134 -5.79 -7.00 -3.64
C MET A 134 -6.90 -8.05 -3.63
N GLY A 135 -8.15 -7.57 -3.57
CA GLY A 135 -9.39 -8.33 -3.72
C GLY A 135 -9.43 -9.67 -2.99
N ASP A 136 -9.89 -10.69 -3.71
CA ASP A 136 -10.04 -12.06 -3.20
C ASP A 136 -8.73 -12.89 -3.28
N MET A 137 -7.64 -12.27 -3.73
CA MET A 137 -6.35 -12.92 -3.95
C MET A 137 -5.31 -12.51 -2.91
N MET A 138 -5.60 -12.79 -1.63
CA MET A 138 -4.62 -12.70 -0.55
C MET A 138 -3.92 -14.04 -0.36
N PRO A 139 -2.61 -14.05 0.00
CA PRO A 139 -1.94 -15.25 0.48
C PRO A 139 -2.61 -15.84 1.72
N ASP A 140 -2.56 -17.16 1.87
CA ASP A 140 -3.19 -17.89 2.99
C ASP A 140 -2.27 -18.00 4.23
N VAL A 141 -1.14 -17.33 4.27
CA VAL A 141 -0.30 -17.19 5.46
C VAL A 141 -1.04 -16.47 6.59
N PHE A 142 -0.78 -16.78 7.84
CA PHE A 142 -1.47 -16.10 8.94
C PHE A 142 -0.86 -14.72 9.25
N SER A 143 0.40 -14.51 8.96
CA SER A 143 1.07 -13.23 9.07
C SER A 143 0.78 -12.40 7.82
N LEU A 144 -0.11 -11.40 7.94
CA LEU A 144 -0.60 -10.64 6.78
C LEU A 144 0.51 -9.95 5.99
N GLU A 145 1.54 -9.50 6.69
CA GLU A 145 2.71 -8.85 6.10
C GLU A 145 3.56 -9.80 5.25
N THR A 146 3.43 -11.09 5.43
CA THR A 146 4.22 -12.08 4.66
C THR A 146 3.94 -11.97 3.16
N GLY A 147 2.72 -11.63 2.77
CA GLY A 147 2.36 -11.39 1.37
C GLY A 147 2.86 -10.06 0.81
N ALA A 148 3.15 -9.06 1.66
CA ALA A 148 3.71 -7.80 1.22
C ALA A 148 5.26 -7.83 1.29
N PRO A 149 5.96 -7.16 0.37
CA PRO A 149 5.47 -6.31 -0.72
C PRO A 149 5.23 -7.05 -2.05
N PHE A 150 5.12 -8.37 -2.05
CA PHE A 150 4.95 -9.20 -3.25
C PHE A 150 3.54 -9.13 -3.83
N THR A 151 2.55 -8.75 -3.01
CA THR A 151 1.17 -8.52 -3.41
C THR A 151 0.76 -7.07 -3.13
N PRO A 152 -0.09 -6.45 -3.96
CA PRO A 152 -0.71 -5.18 -3.62
C PRO A 152 -1.43 -5.28 -2.27
N PHE A 153 -1.20 -4.32 -1.38
CA PHE A 153 -1.82 -4.29 -0.05
C PHE A 153 -2.26 -2.87 0.29
N SER A 154 -3.55 -2.60 0.18
CA SER A 154 -4.12 -1.28 0.46
C SER A 154 -5.60 -1.36 0.83
N ARG A 155 -6.08 -0.40 1.60
CA ARG A 155 -7.50 -0.11 1.88
C ARG A 155 -7.74 1.37 1.68
N THR A 156 -8.73 1.68 0.84
CA THR A 156 -8.96 3.06 0.38
C THR A 156 -10.44 3.39 0.34
N PRO A 157 -10.84 4.65 0.55
CA PRO A 157 -12.13 5.16 0.12
C PRO A 157 -12.29 4.97 -1.39
N GLN A 158 -13.45 4.46 -1.81
CA GLN A 158 -13.69 4.10 -3.21
C GLN A 158 -15.17 4.14 -3.56
N VAL A 159 -15.43 4.32 -4.85
CA VAL A 159 -16.70 3.99 -5.51
C VAL A 159 -16.39 2.87 -6.48
N ARG A 160 -16.95 1.69 -6.20
CA ARG A 160 -16.72 0.47 -6.98
C ARG A 160 -18.03 0.00 -7.62
N TYR A 161 -17.98 -0.29 -8.90
CA TYR A 161 -19.04 -0.95 -9.63
C TYR A 161 -18.58 -2.33 -10.08
N ASP A 162 -19.41 -3.36 -9.82
CA ASP A 162 -19.21 -4.72 -10.32
C ASP A 162 -20.40 -5.13 -11.19
N TYR A 163 -20.10 -5.63 -12.39
CA TYR A 163 -21.05 -6.33 -13.25
C TYR A 163 -20.77 -7.83 -13.23
N LYS A 164 -21.77 -8.64 -12.93
CA LYS A 164 -21.67 -10.11 -12.81
C LYS A 164 -22.57 -10.78 -13.83
N ASN A 165 -21.98 -11.67 -14.63
CA ASN A 165 -22.73 -12.48 -15.59
C ASN A 165 -22.23 -13.92 -15.57
N LYS A 166 -23.02 -14.84 -15.00
CA LYS A 166 -22.64 -16.25 -14.80
C LYS A 166 -21.29 -16.35 -14.08
N ASN A 167 -20.26 -16.71 -14.82
CA ASN A 167 -18.91 -16.96 -14.33
C ASN A 167 -17.98 -15.73 -14.41
N PHE A 168 -18.42 -14.65 -15.05
CA PHE A 168 -17.62 -13.45 -15.26
C PHE A 168 -18.01 -12.33 -14.31
N THR A 169 -17.00 -11.61 -13.82
CA THR A 169 -17.18 -10.35 -13.09
C THR A 169 -16.29 -9.30 -13.74
N LEU A 170 -16.88 -8.15 -14.09
CA LEU A 170 -16.16 -6.96 -14.51
C LEU A 170 -16.24 -5.93 -13.38
N THR A 171 -15.11 -5.36 -12.99
CA THR A 171 -15.02 -4.36 -11.93
C THR A 171 -14.44 -3.06 -12.50
N ALA A 172 -15.05 -1.93 -12.14
CA ALA A 172 -14.53 -0.60 -12.36
C ALA A 172 -14.57 0.17 -11.03
N THR A 173 -13.47 0.80 -10.66
CA THR A 173 -13.36 1.48 -9.36
C THR A 173 -12.67 2.82 -9.52
N ALA A 174 -13.20 3.85 -8.86
CA ALA A 174 -12.51 5.10 -8.59
C ALA A 174 -12.11 5.14 -7.11
N LEU A 175 -10.83 5.42 -6.83
CA LEU A 175 -10.24 5.31 -5.50
C LEU A 175 -9.58 6.64 -5.10
N TYR A 176 -9.48 6.82 -3.77
CA TYR A 176 -8.80 7.96 -3.17
C TYR A 176 -7.81 7.47 -2.11
N GLN A 177 -6.55 7.89 -2.19
CA GLN A 177 -5.54 7.52 -1.20
C GLN A 177 -5.84 8.18 0.15
N PHE A 178 -5.74 7.41 1.24
CA PHE A 178 -5.95 7.92 2.60
C PHE A 178 -4.99 7.31 3.61
N GLN A 179 -5.09 6.01 3.91
CA GLN A 179 -4.23 5.31 4.87
C GLN A 179 -2.95 4.77 4.22
N TYR A 180 -3.03 4.40 2.97
CA TYR A 180 -1.93 3.91 2.15
C TYR A 180 -1.70 4.94 1.05
N THR A 181 -0.50 5.51 1.01
CA THR A 181 -0.23 6.72 0.26
C THR A 181 1.02 6.62 -0.59
N SER A 182 1.09 7.45 -1.62
CA SER A 182 2.28 7.68 -2.41
C SER A 182 3.35 8.40 -1.58
N TYR A 183 4.60 8.30 -2.01
CA TYR A 183 5.74 9.04 -1.45
C TYR A 183 6.03 10.27 -2.31
N GLY A 184 6.69 11.26 -1.72
CA GLY A 184 7.08 12.48 -2.41
C GLY A 184 7.98 13.35 -1.54
N PRO A 185 8.14 14.66 -1.89
CA PRO A 185 9.05 15.57 -1.18
C PRO A 185 8.82 15.65 0.34
N ASP A 186 7.57 15.54 0.79
CA ASP A 186 7.18 15.60 2.20
C ASP A 186 6.99 14.20 2.81
N GLY A 187 7.63 13.17 2.24
CA GLY A 187 7.47 11.78 2.66
C GLY A 187 6.19 11.13 2.15
N ALA A 188 5.59 10.23 2.95
CA ALA A 188 4.35 9.53 2.60
C ALA A 188 3.13 10.43 2.83
N SER A 189 2.35 10.74 1.76
CA SER A 189 1.20 11.64 1.85
C SER A 189 0.15 11.36 0.78
N PHE A 190 -1.13 11.48 1.16
CA PHE A 190 -2.26 11.47 0.21
C PHE A 190 -2.36 12.77 -0.60
N ASN A 191 -1.64 13.82 -0.21
CA ASN A 191 -1.70 15.12 -0.89
C ASN A 191 -1.29 15.03 -2.35
N TYR A 192 -0.35 14.14 -2.70
CA TYR A 192 0.12 14.01 -4.08
C TYR A 192 -0.99 13.54 -5.03
N ALA A 193 -1.81 12.55 -4.61
CA ALA A 193 -2.98 12.12 -5.36
C ALA A 193 -4.08 13.19 -5.35
N ARG A 194 -4.36 13.82 -4.19
CA ARG A 194 -5.33 14.92 -4.09
C ARG A 194 -4.99 16.08 -5.02
N ASN A 195 -3.71 16.46 -5.11
CA ASN A 195 -3.25 17.59 -5.90
C ASN A 195 -3.30 17.32 -7.42
N ALA A 196 -3.38 16.06 -7.84
CA ALA A 196 -3.61 15.70 -9.24
C ALA A 196 -5.06 15.98 -9.69
N ALA A 197 -6.01 16.09 -8.74
CA ALA A 197 -7.43 16.37 -8.96
C ALA A 197 -8.15 15.32 -9.84
N VAL A 198 -7.58 14.12 -9.96
CA VAL A 198 -8.20 12.95 -10.61
C VAL A 198 -8.12 11.76 -9.67
N PRO A 199 -9.14 10.88 -9.63
CA PRO A 199 -9.08 9.67 -8.84
C PRO A 199 -8.07 8.68 -9.43
N GLU A 200 -7.54 7.81 -8.60
CA GLU A 200 -6.94 6.56 -9.03
C GLU A 200 -8.05 5.67 -9.61
N LEU A 201 -7.78 4.98 -10.71
CA LEU A 201 -8.74 4.13 -11.39
C LEU A 201 -8.25 2.69 -11.45
N TYR A 202 -9.14 1.75 -11.17
CA TYR A 202 -8.84 0.33 -11.31
C TYR A 202 -9.90 -0.39 -12.12
N PHE A 203 -9.47 -1.21 -13.08
CA PHE A 203 -10.33 -2.04 -13.91
C PHE A 203 -9.90 -3.50 -13.82
N GLN A 204 -10.86 -4.42 -13.75
CA GLN A 204 -10.58 -5.86 -13.66
C GLN A 204 -11.64 -6.67 -14.40
N ALA A 205 -11.18 -7.75 -15.04
CA ALA A 205 -12.01 -8.84 -15.51
C ALA A 205 -11.62 -10.14 -14.80
N MET A 206 -12.60 -10.86 -14.27
CA MET A 206 -12.40 -12.11 -13.54
C MET A 206 -13.35 -13.19 -14.03
N TYR A 207 -12.82 -14.39 -14.19
CA TYR A 207 -13.60 -15.61 -14.47
C TYR A 207 -13.52 -16.54 -13.26
N LYS A 208 -14.66 -17.12 -12.84
CA LYS A 208 -14.75 -18.09 -11.75
C LYS A 208 -15.70 -19.21 -12.12
N ASN A 209 -15.23 -20.46 -12.02
CA ASN A 209 -16.06 -21.65 -12.24
C ASN A 209 -15.60 -22.79 -11.32
N GLY A 210 -16.50 -23.25 -10.47
CA GLY A 210 -16.17 -24.26 -9.45
C GLY A 210 -15.04 -23.82 -8.53
N GLY A 211 -14.00 -24.62 -8.44
CA GLY A 211 -12.78 -24.32 -7.66
C GLY A 211 -11.74 -23.44 -8.38
N PHE A 212 -11.93 -23.15 -9.66
CA PHE A 212 -11.01 -22.36 -10.47
C PHE A 212 -11.43 -20.87 -10.54
N MET A 213 -10.47 -19.98 -10.39
CA MET A 213 -10.62 -18.55 -10.59
C MET A 213 -9.38 -17.98 -11.27
N MET A 214 -9.57 -17.09 -12.23
CA MET A 214 -8.50 -16.31 -12.84
C MET A 214 -8.98 -14.91 -13.20
N GLY A 215 -8.05 -13.96 -13.28
CA GLY A 215 -8.39 -12.61 -13.69
C GLY A 215 -7.17 -11.78 -14.04
N ALA A 216 -7.47 -10.64 -14.64
CA ALA A 216 -6.51 -9.60 -14.95
C ALA A 216 -7.09 -8.24 -14.58
N GLY A 217 -6.24 -7.31 -14.17
CA GLY A 217 -6.63 -5.95 -13.84
C GLY A 217 -5.51 -4.96 -14.15
N VAL A 218 -5.88 -3.69 -14.14
CA VAL A 218 -4.93 -2.58 -14.32
C VAL A 218 -5.26 -1.45 -13.37
N ASP A 219 -4.25 -0.97 -12.67
CA ASP A 219 -4.30 0.23 -11.84
C ASP A 219 -3.68 1.41 -12.57
N LEU A 220 -4.36 2.56 -12.52
CA LEU A 220 -3.99 3.81 -13.17
C LEU A 220 -3.92 4.90 -12.10
N LEU A 221 -2.71 5.30 -11.74
CA LEU A 221 -2.47 6.34 -10.75
C LEU A 221 -1.92 7.60 -11.39
N THR A 222 -2.46 8.76 -11.00
CA THR A 222 -1.89 10.07 -11.32
C THR A 222 -1.61 10.83 -10.04
N ILE A 223 -0.39 11.33 -9.87
CA ILE A 223 -0.01 12.16 -8.71
C ILE A 223 0.67 13.45 -9.16
N LYS A 224 0.51 14.50 -8.36
CA LYS A 224 1.23 15.76 -8.52
C LYS A 224 2.15 15.97 -7.30
N PRO A 225 3.48 15.79 -7.46
CA PRO A 225 4.44 15.82 -6.35
C PRO A 225 4.53 17.16 -5.64
N ARG A 226 4.45 18.29 -6.37
CA ARG A 226 4.58 19.63 -5.82
C ARG A 226 3.46 20.55 -6.31
N GLN A 227 2.98 21.45 -5.43
CA GLN A 227 2.07 22.55 -5.81
C GLN A 227 2.82 23.86 -6.02
N SER A 228 3.93 24.02 -5.31
CA SER A 228 4.83 25.17 -5.40
C SER A 228 6.28 24.72 -5.18
N TYR A 229 7.21 25.53 -5.57
CA TYR A 229 8.64 25.34 -5.32
C TYR A 229 9.30 26.68 -5.06
N THR A 230 10.43 26.67 -4.37
CA THR A 230 11.27 27.84 -4.16
C THR A 230 12.45 27.82 -5.13
N TRP A 231 12.77 28.97 -5.68
CA TRP A 231 13.89 29.12 -6.60
C TRP A 231 14.60 30.47 -6.39
N ASN A 232 15.91 30.47 -6.53
CA ASN A 232 16.70 31.70 -6.46
C ASN A 232 16.66 32.44 -7.80
N ILE A 233 16.24 33.69 -7.76
CA ILE A 233 16.26 34.58 -8.90
C ILE A 233 17.15 35.76 -8.63
N THR A 234 17.69 36.35 -9.68
CA THR A 234 18.42 37.60 -9.58
C THR A 234 17.47 38.78 -9.81
N GLU A 235 17.21 39.53 -8.76
CA GLU A 235 16.50 40.82 -8.89
C GLU A 235 17.49 41.94 -9.20
N LYS A 236 17.13 42.77 -10.19
CA LYS A 236 17.83 44.00 -10.51
C LYS A 236 17.11 45.14 -9.87
N ASN A 237 17.66 45.71 -8.80
CA ASN A 237 17.10 46.86 -8.13
C ASN A 237 17.78 48.12 -8.68
N PRO A 238 17.02 49.14 -9.10
CA PRO A 238 17.62 50.41 -9.57
C PRO A 238 18.39 51.09 -8.42
N ILE A 239 19.57 51.58 -8.72
CA ILE A 239 20.39 52.34 -7.78
C ILE A 239 20.01 53.81 -7.92
N TYR A 240 19.79 54.49 -6.81
CA TYR A 240 19.50 55.91 -6.72
C TYR A 240 20.64 56.64 -6.00
N ALA A 241 20.95 57.86 -6.43
CA ALA A 241 21.85 58.78 -5.75
C ALA A 241 21.19 59.34 -4.46
N GLU A 242 21.97 60.00 -3.60
CA GLU A 242 21.48 60.54 -2.32
C GLU A 242 20.34 61.56 -2.49
N ASP A 243 20.25 62.23 -3.65
CA ASP A 243 19.20 63.16 -3.98
C ASP A 243 17.92 62.49 -4.55
N GLY A 244 17.87 61.14 -4.61
CA GLY A 244 16.75 60.39 -5.13
C GLY A 244 16.70 60.30 -6.65
N THR A 245 17.67 60.80 -7.38
CA THR A 245 17.76 60.66 -8.84
C THR A 245 18.34 59.28 -9.22
N PRO A 246 17.97 58.67 -10.38
CA PRO A 246 18.57 57.46 -10.85
C PRO A 246 20.10 57.57 -10.99
N ALA A 247 20.86 56.66 -10.41
CA ALA A 247 22.30 56.59 -10.65
C ALA A 247 22.54 56.07 -12.07
N LEU A 248 23.34 56.82 -12.86
CA LEU A 248 23.63 56.50 -14.25
C LEU A 248 25.09 56.01 -14.38
N ASP A 249 25.31 55.08 -15.33
CA ASP A 249 26.64 54.66 -15.72
C ASP A 249 27.34 55.65 -16.65
N GLU A 250 28.55 55.32 -17.09
CA GLU A 250 29.35 56.20 -18.00
C GLU A 250 28.68 56.44 -19.36
N LYS A 251 27.67 55.65 -19.72
CA LYS A 251 26.89 55.77 -20.95
C LYS A 251 25.55 56.51 -20.76
N GLY A 252 25.24 56.90 -19.52
CA GLY A 252 23.97 57.53 -19.15
C GLY A 252 22.83 56.52 -18.94
N GLU A 253 23.11 55.22 -18.80
CA GLU A 253 22.11 54.19 -18.53
C GLU A 253 21.93 54.00 -17.01
N GLN A 254 20.69 53.73 -16.57
CA GLN A 254 20.39 53.45 -15.16
C GLN A 254 21.21 52.30 -14.63
N MET A 255 21.88 52.49 -13.50
CA MET A 255 22.60 51.45 -12.77
C MET A 255 21.63 50.57 -11.96
N PHE A 256 21.94 49.26 -11.91
CA PHE A 256 21.17 48.28 -11.13
C PHE A 256 22.10 47.45 -10.24
N GLU A 257 21.66 47.27 -9.00
CA GLU A 257 22.26 46.29 -8.11
C GLU A 257 21.59 44.91 -8.32
N SER A 258 22.40 43.88 -8.53
CA SER A 258 21.92 42.52 -8.67
C SER A 258 21.91 41.82 -7.31
N LYS A 259 20.73 41.41 -6.83
CA LYS A 259 20.56 40.72 -5.58
C LYS A 259 19.92 39.34 -5.80
N GLN A 260 20.53 38.29 -5.24
CA GLN A 260 19.91 36.97 -5.21
C GLN A 260 18.79 36.92 -4.17
N VAL A 261 17.59 36.57 -4.58
CA VAL A 261 16.42 36.45 -3.71
C VAL A 261 15.73 35.11 -3.97
N THR A 262 15.30 34.43 -2.91
CA THR A 262 14.53 33.20 -3.00
C THR A 262 13.03 33.53 -3.10
N LYS A 263 12.36 33.13 -4.15
CA LYS A 263 10.91 33.31 -4.32
C LYS A 263 10.20 31.98 -4.48
N THR A 264 8.93 31.96 -4.06
CA THR A 264 8.03 30.80 -4.21
C THR A 264 7.20 30.96 -5.48
N PHE A 265 7.22 29.95 -6.32
CA PHE A 265 6.50 29.89 -7.60
C PHE A 265 5.44 28.79 -7.56
N LYS A 266 4.33 29.02 -8.28
CA LYS A 266 3.35 27.96 -8.55
C LYS A 266 3.97 26.93 -9.47
N CYS A 267 3.78 25.65 -9.13
CA CYS A 267 4.30 24.53 -9.90
C CYS A 267 3.39 24.20 -11.09
N ASN A 268 3.94 24.19 -12.31
CA ASN A 268 3.26 23.78 -13.55
C ASN A 268 3.86 22.48 -14.13
N GLU A 269 4.42 21.63 -13.28
CA GLU A 269 5.01 20.36 -13.66
C GLU A 269 3.96 19.37 -14.18
N THR A 270 4.40 18.52 -15.11
CA THR A 270 3.59 17.39 -15.59
C THR A 270 3.38 16.40 -14.46
N PRO A 271 2.13 15.97 -14.18
CA PRO A 271 1.87 14.92 -13.20
C PRO A 271 2.57 13.62 -13.54
N VAL A 272 2.91 12.84 -12.50
CA VAL A 272 3.42 11.47 -12.67
C VAL A 272 2.22 10.56 -12.92
N VAL A 273 2.19 9.94 -14.10
CA VAL A 273 1.19 8.94 -14.48
C VAL A 273 1.82 7.55 -14.40
N SER A 274 1.12 6.59 -13.83
CA SER A 274 1.60 5.24 -13.58
C SER A 274 0.55 4.21 -13.98
N ILE A 275 0.99 3.11 -14.57
CA ILE A 275 0.14 2.01 -15.05
C ILE A 275 0.67 0.71 -14.46
N SER A 276 -0.14 0.02 -13.64
CA SER A 276 0.27 -1.21 -12.97
C SER A 276 -0.68 -2.37 -13.29
N PRO A 277 -0.39 -3.15 -14.35
CA PRO A 277 -1.15 -4.35 -14.68
C PRO A 277 -0.85 -5.51 -13.74
N THR A 278 -1.88 -6.34 -13.48
CA THR A 278 -1.77 -7.57 -12.68
C THR A 278 -2.55 -8.70 -13.31
N ILE A 279 -2.04 -9.92 -13.14
CA ILE A 279 -2.74 -11.17 -13.46
C ILE A 279 -2.74 -12.06 -12.22
N PHE A 280 -3.77 -12.87 -12.05
CA PHE A 280 -3.89 -13.77 -10.91
C PHE A 280 -4.70 -15.00 -11.26
N ALA A 281 -4.43 -16.10 -10.56
CA ALA A 281 -5.21 -17.32 -10.65
C ALA A 281 -5.22 -18.08 -9.33
N SER A 282 -6.29 -18.85 -9.10
CA SER A 282 -6.37 -19.79 -8.00
C SER A 282 -7.10 -21.06 -8.42
N TYR A 283 -6.74 -22.18 -7.78
CA TYR A 283 -7.45 -23.42 -7.93
C TYR A 283 -7.59 -24.12 -6.59
N LYS A 284 -8.81 -24.58 -6.27
CA LYS A 284 -9.12 -25.34 -5.06
C LYS A 284 -9.79 -26.64 -5.41
N LYS A 285 -9.25 -27.76 -4.90
CA LYS A 285 -9.82 -29.11 -5.04
C LYS A 285 -9.68 -29.88 -3.75
N GLY A 286 -10.81 -30.26 -3.15
CA GLY A 286 -10.82 -30.89 -1.83
C GLY A 286 -10.15 -30.00 -0.77
N ASP A 287 -9.17 -30.56 -0.08
CA ASP A 287 -8.42 -29.88 0.98
C ASP A 287 -7.23 -29.06 0.47
N TRP A 288 -6.92 -29.14 -0.82
CA TRP A 288 -5.80 -28.45 -1.45
C TRP A 288 -6.24 -27.16 -2.13
N GLY A 289 -5.42 -26.14 -1.98
CA GLY A 289 -5.53 -24.87 -2.67
C GLY A 289 -4.19 -24.41 -3.21
N ILE A 290 -4.19 -23.77 -4.35
CA ILE A 290 -3.05 -23.04 -4.91
C ILE A 290 -3.53 -21.68 -5.39
N LYS A 291 -2.75 -20.64 -5.11
CA LYS A 291 -2.99 -19.26 -5.56
C LYS A 291 -1.70 -18.64 -6.05
N GLY A 292 -1.82 -17.70 -6.95
CA GLY A 292 -0.68 -16.91 -7.40
C GLY A 292 -1.09 -15.62 -8.09
N ARG A 293 -0.20 -14.66 -8.04
CA ARG A 293 -0.33 -13.34 -8.68
C ARG A 293 0.99 -12.91 -9.26
N PHE A 294 0.91 -12.20 -10.37
CA PHE A 294 2.02 -11.45 -10.95
C PHE A 294 1.58 -10.01 -11.20
N THR A 295 2.43 -9.05 -10.88
CA THR A 295 2.18 -7.62 -11.03
C THR A 295 3.41 -6.94 -11.60
N TYR A 296 3.24 -6.14 -12.65
CA TYR A 296 4.18 -5.12 -13.06
C TYR A 296 3.76 -3.82 -12.39
N ALA A 297 4.62 -3.23 -11.58
CA ALA A 297 4.29 -2.09 -10.73
C ALA A 297 5.08 -0.84 -11.16
N GLN A 298 4.36 0.24 -11.45
CA GLN A 298 4.90 1.58 -11.66
C GLN A 298 4.43 2.49 -10.52
N ASN A 299 5.37 3.09 -9.79
CA ASN A 299 5.04 4.01 -8.69
C ASN A 299 3.93 3.49 -7.75
N ALA A 300 3.97 2.20 -7.44
CA ALA A 300 2.92 1.50 -6.68
C ALA A 300 3.18 1.49 -5.15
N ALA A 301 3.84 2.51 -4.61
CA ALA A 301 4.13 2.64 -3.18
C ALA A 301 2.86 2.68 -2.32
N HIS A 302 1.77 3.27 -2.81
CA HIS A 302 0.44 3.30 -2.18
C HIS A 302 -0.23 1.92 -2.09
N LEU A 303 0.20 0.98 -2.92
CA LEU A 303 -0.21 -0.43 -2.85
C LEU A 303 0.72 -1.26 -1.95
N SER A 304 1.56 -0.62 -1.15
CA SER A 304 2.56 -1.26 -0.30
C SER A 304 3.59 -2.11 -1.07
N MET A 305 3.76 -1.86 -2.36
CA MET A 305 4.77 -2.50 -3.20
C MET A 305 6.06 -1.68 -3.22
N ILE A 306 7.20 -2.35 -3.49
CA ILE A 306 8.50 -1.67 -3.63
C ILE A 306 8.56 -1.05 -5.00
N SER A 307 8.31 0.24 -5.06
CA SER A 307 8.25 1.04 -6.27
C SER A 307 8.15 2.52 -5.87
N GLY A 308 8.32 3.42 -6.85
CA GLY A 308 8.27 4.86 -6.63
C GLY A 308 8.51 5.63 -7.93
N TYR A 309 9.11 6.80 -7.82
CA TYR A 309 9.52 7.64 -8.93
C TYR A 309 10.72 8.50 -8.55
N GLY A 310 11.42 9.05 -9.53
CA GLY A 310 12.56 9.94 -9.33
C GLY A 310 12.50 11.17 -10.21
N VAL A 311 13.29 12.19 -9.87
CA VAL A 311 13.45 13.40 -10.68
C VAL A 311 14.42 13.10 -11.82
N THR A 312 13.94 13.20 -13.06
CA THR A 312 14.72 12.91 -14.27
C THR A 312 15.25 14.16 -14.94
N LYS A 313 14.70 15.33 -14.62
CA LYS A 313 15.19 16.60 -15.14
C LYS A 313 14.84 17.75 -14.16
N VAL A 314 15.75 18.71 -14.04
CA VAL A 314 15.51 20.00 -13.41
C VAL A 314 15.66 21.07 -14.46
N LYS A 315 14.60 21.88 -14.68
CA LYS A 315 14.60 22.99 -15.66
C LYS A 315 15.31 24.21 -15.07
N ASP A 316 15.69 25.15 -15.94
CA ASP A 316 16.38 26.38 -15.52
C ASP A 316 15.56 27.24 -14.54
N ASN A 317 14.23 27.12 -14.58
CA ASN A 317 13.33 27.78 -13.65
C ASN A 317 13.07 27.02 -12.35
N GLY A 318 13.69 25.86 -12.15
CA GLY A 318 13.52 25.00 -10.95
C GLY A 318 12.36 24.01 -10.99
N GLU A 319 11.56 23.98 -12.08
CA GLU A 319 10.57 22.92 -12.29
C GLU A 319 11.23 21.56 -12.55
N GLN A 320 10.55 20.48 -12.21
CA GLN A 320 11.06 19.12 -12.33
C GLN A 320 10.21 18.28 -13.30
N GLU A 321 10.86 17.33 -13.93
CA GLU A 321 10.22 16.23 -14.64
C GLU A 321 10.53 14.92 -13.89
N TYR A 322 9.64 13.94 -14.00
CA TYR A 322 9.69 12.73 -13.19
C TYR A 322 9.58 11.48 -14.05
N GLY A 323 10.31 10.43 -13.66
CA GLY A 323 10.21 9.10 -14.23
C GLY A 323 9.82 8.07 -13.18
N THR A 324 8.99 7.08 -13.54
CA THR A 324 8.57 6.01 -12.64
C THR A 324 9.71 5.01 -12.41
N LEU A 325 9.87 4.57 -11.17
CA LEU A 325 10.63 3.39 -10.81
C LEU A 325 9.73 2.17 -10.99
N ASN A 326 10.16 1.28 -11.85
CA ASN A 326 9.41 0.10 -12.24
C ASN A 326 9.88 -1.11 -11.46
N SER A 327 8.97 -2.02 -11.14
CA SER A 327 9.30 -3.31 -10.55
C SER A 327 8.38 -4.41 -11.07
N VAL A 328 8.83 -5.64 -11.01
CA VAL A 328 7.98 -6.82 -11.17
C VAL A 328 7.87 -7.53 -9.85
N SER A 329 6.71 -8.08 -9.56
CA SER A 329 6.46 -8.80 -8.33
C SER A 329 5.52 -9.97 -8.58
N GLY A 330 5.78 -11.08 -7.93
CA GLY A 330 4.91 -12.25 -8.01
C GLY A 330 5.03 -13.14 -6.79
N TRP A 331 3.97 -13.92 -6.54
CA TRP A 331 3.95 -14.90 -5.47
C TRP A 331 3.06 -16.07 -5.83
N ILE A 332 3.33 -17.19 -5.16
CA ILE A 332 2.51 -18.40 -5.17
C ILE A 332 2.35 -18.84 -3.73
N ASP A 333 1.17 -19.31 -3.35
CA ASP A 333 0.96 -20.11 -2.15
C ASP A 333 0.28 -21.45 -2.44
N ILE A 334 0.61 -22.44 -1.65
CA ILE A 334 0.01 -23.77 -1.66
C ILE A 334 -0.50 -24.05 -0.27
N THR A 335 -1.76 -24.41 -0.15
CA THR A 335 -2.41 -24.70 1.12
C THR A 335 -2.99 -26.09 1.17
N ASN A 336 -3.00 -26.67 2.36
CA ASN A 336 -3.76 -27.90 2.64
C ASN A 336 -4.46 -27.79 3.98
N LYS A 337 -5.70 -28.25 4.05
CA LYS A 337 -6.50 -28.30 5.27
C LYS A 337 -6.82 -29.73 5.64
N GLN A 338 -6.27 -30.21 6.76
CA GLN A 338 -6.50 -31.55 7.27
C GLN A 338 -7.51 -31.55 8.41
N GLN A 339 -8.60 -32.30 8.26
CA GLN A 339 -9.57 -32.50 9.32
C GLN A 339 -8.98 -33.47 10.38
N LEU A 340 -9.04 -33.05 11.65
CA LEU A 340 -8.61 -33.85 12.79
C LEU A 340 -9.84 -34.31 13.61
N LYS A 341 -9.65 -35.22 14.58
CA LYS A 341 -10.72 -35.63 15.50
C LYS A 341 -11.34 -34.43 16.23
N LYS A 342 -10.52 -33.45 16.59
CA LYS A 342 -10.98 -32.15 17.15
C LYS A 342 -10.31 -31.05 16.36
N GLY A 343 -11.13 -30.18 15.72
CA GLY A 343 -10.63 -29.09 14.92
C GLY A 343 -9.97 -29.50 13.59
N TYR A 344 -9.14 -28.64 13.06
CA TYR A 344 -8.42 -28.88 11.82
C TYR A 344 -7.04 -28.22 11.83
N LEU A 345 -6.12 -28.79 11.06
CA LEU A 345 -4.80 -28.24 10.78
C LEU A 345 -4.79 -27.65 9.39
N THR A 346 -4.31 -26.42 9.25
CA THR A 346 -4.04 -25.78 7.95
C THR A 346 -2.56 -25.49 7.88
N TRP A 347 -1.91 -25.89 6.80
CA TRP A 347 -0.58 -25.41 6.49
C TRP A 347 -0.56 -24.67 5.16
N CYS A 348 0.36 -23.74 5.04
CA CYS A 348 0.56 -22.93 3.85
C CYS A 348 2.05 -22.80 3.58
N TRP A 349 2.43 -23.03 2.34
CA TRP A 349 3.75 -22.69 1.83
C TRP A 349 3.61 -21.54 0.85
N PHE A 350 4.28 -20.44 1.14
CA PHE A 350 4.28 -19.23 0.36
C PHE A 350 5.69 -18.94 -0.18
N VAL A 351 5.77 -18.56 -1.45
CA VAL A 351 6.99 -18.04 -2.08
C VAL A 351 6.66 -16.74 -2.79
N GLY A 352 7.42 -15.69 -2.50
CA GLY A 352 7.30 -14.39 -3.14
C GLY A 352 8.61 -13.89 -3.72
N TYR A 353 8.58 -13.22 -4.87
CA TYR A 353 9.72 -12.59 -5.52
C TYR A 353 9.36 -11.19 -6.03
N THR A 354 10.27 -10.24 -5.86
CA THR A 354 10.17 -8.91 -6.46
C THR A 354 11.55 -8.45 -6.96
N LYS A 355 11.56 -7.72 -8.08
CA LYS A 355 12.79 -7.18 -8.69
C LYS A 355 12.57 -5.74 -9.12
N ASN A 356 13.53 -4.90 -8.77
CA ASN A 356 13.66 -3.54 -9.28
C ASN A 356 14.10 -3.59 -10.76
N LEU A 357 13.42 -2.83 -11.62
CA LEU A 357 13.74 -2.68 -13.04
C LEU A 357 14.32 -1.29 -13.34
N GLY A 358 14.39 -0.41 -12.31
CA GLY A 358 14.86 0.96 -12.45
C GLY A 358 13.87 1.89 -13.16
N CYS A 359 14.40 3.01 -13.62
CA CYS A 359 13.72 4.03 -14.43
C CYS A 359 14.09 3.86 -15.91
N ASN A 360 13.24 4.37 -16.81
CA ASN A 360 13.56 4.42 -18.24
C ASN A 360 14.56 5.54 -18.56
N ASP A 361 14.51 6.63 -17.77
CA ASP A 361 15.35 7.82 -17.93
C ASP A 361 16.39 7.90 -16.82
N ASP A 362 17.45 8.69 -17.04
CA ASP A 362 18.43 8.96 -16.01
C ASP A 362 17.83 9.82 -14.88
N ILE A 363 18.13 9.46 -13.65
CA ILE A 363 17.68 10.17 -12.45
C ILE A 363 18.75 11.17 -12.04
N VAL A 364 18.39 12.45 -12.00
CA VAL A 364 19.31 13.55 -11.69
C VAL A 364 19.01 14.21 -10.33
N GLY A 365 17.99 13.75 -9.63
CA GLY A 365 17.54 14.33 -8.37
C GLY A 365 16.98 13.31 -7.39
N PRO A 366 16.17 13.75 -6.42
CA PRO A 366 15.60 12.89 -5.39
C PRO A 366 14.75 11.73 -5.95
N ILE A 367 14.81 10.61 -5.22
CA ILE A 367 13.98 9.43 -5.44
C ILE A 367 13.00 9.31 -4.28
N TYR A 368 11.72 9.11 -4.63
CA TYR A 368 10.60 8.96 -3.73
C TYR A 368 10.01 7.55 -3.90
N MET A 369 10.28 6.66 -2.95
CA MET A 369 9.90 5.26 -3.06
C MET A 369 9.58 4.64 -1.71
N ARG A 370 8.92 3.51 -1.75
CA ARG A 370 8.75 2.61 -0.61
C ARG A 370 9.82 1.52 -0.64
N GLY A 371 10.29 1.11 0.54
CA GLY A 371 11.34 0.12 0.73
C GLY A 371 12.70 0.75 1.02
N GLU A 372 13.71 -0.07 1.17
CA GLU A 372 15.10 0.36 1.31
C GLU A 372 15.68 0.75 -0.05
N LYS A 373 16.59 1.72 -0.04
CA LYS A 373 17.32 2.12 -1.24
C LYS A 373 18.30 1.02 -1.67
N ASN A 374 18.67 1.04 -2.95
CA ASN A 374 19.69 0.15 -3.54
C ASN A 374 19.32 -1.35 -3.51
N MET A 375 18.05 -1.69 -3.35
CA MET A 375 17.55 -3.05 -3.50
C MET A 375 17.44 -3.41 -4.98
N ASP A 376 18.08 -4.51 -5.41
CA ASP A 376 17.90 -5.13 -6.72
C ASP A 376 16.68 -6.05 -6.73
N SER A 377 16.71 -7.02 -5.83
CA SER A 377 15.66 -8.03 -5.77
C SER A 377 15.46 -8.52 -4.33
N MET A 378 14.29 -9.05 -4.09
CA MET A 378 13.97 -9.69 -2.82
C MET A 378 13.14 -10.94 -3.09
N TRP A 379 13.41 -11.96 -2.30
CA TRP A 379 12.62 -13.15 -2.30
C TRP A 379 12.30 -13.60 -0.88
N ARG A 380 11.14 -14.22 -0.70
CA ARG A 380 10.66 -14.70 0.60
C ARG A 380 10.09 -16.09 0.47
N ASP A 381 10.48 -16.94 1.40
CA ASP A 381 9.96 -18.26 1.60
C ASP A 381 9.29 -18.31 2.97
N ALA A 382 8.06 -18.80 3.07
CA ALA A 382 7.36 -18.89 4.34
C ALA A 382 6.54 -20.16 4.45
N LEU A 383 6.68 -20.83 5.60
CA LEU A 383 5.89 -22.00 5.94
C LEU A 383 5.10 -21.71 7.21
N SER A 384 3.77 -21.80 7.14
CA SER A 384 2.88 -21.62 8.27
C SER A 384 2.05 -22.87 8.55
N ILE A 385 1.88 -23.16 9.84
CA ILE A 385 1.03 -24.23 10.34
C ILE A 385 0.07 -23.64 11.36
N LEU A 386 -1.24 -23.82 11.15
CA LEU A 386 -2.29 -23.27 11.99
C LEU A 386 -3.25 -24.36 12.44
N TYR A 387 -3.30 -24.64 13.74
CA TYR A 387 -4.33 -25.47 14.35
C TYR A 387 -5.51 -24.62 14.78
N THR A 388 -6.72 -25.00 14.39
CA THR A 388 -7.97 -24.33 14.78
C THR A 388 -8.95 -25.31 15.38
N HIS A 389 -9.46 -24.99 16.57
CA HIS A 389 -10.54 -25.72 17.23
C HIS A 389 -11.52 -24.73 17.85
N ASN A 390 -12.81 -24.80 17.45
CA ASN A 390 -13.86 -23.86 17.84
C ASN A 390 -13.42 -22.40 17.59
N ALA A 391 -13.45 -21.56 18.63
CA ALA A 391 -13.06 -20.17 18.59
C ALA A 391 -11.54 -19.93 18.60
N MET A 392 -10.73 -20.92 18.97
CA MET A 392 -9.30 -20.78 19.19
C MET A 392 -8.47 -21.23 17.97
N SER A 393 -7.41 -20.48 17.69
CA SER A 393 -6.38 -20.86 16.71
C SER A 393 -4.99 -20.61 17.30
N ILE A 394 -4.09 -21.56 17.11
CA ILE A 394 -2.65 -21.43 17.44
C ILE A 394 -1.88 -21.71 16.16
N GLY A 395 -0.93 -20.85 15.83
CA GLY A 395 -0.14 -20.97 14.61
C GLY A 395 1.34 -20.69 14.84
N LEU A 396 2.16 -21.37 14.06
CA LEU A 396 3.59 -21.13 13.92
C LEU A 396 3.88 -20.81 12.45
N GLU A 397 4.64 -19.75 12.21
CA GLU A 397 5.12 -19.37 10.88
C GLU A 397 6.62 -19.13 10.93
N TRP A 398 7.36 -19.82 10.07
CA TRP A 398 8.73 -19.48 9.72
C TRP A 398 8.74 -18.72 8.39
N ASN A 399 9.58 -17.72 8.28
CA ASN A 399 9.67 -16.82 7.13
C ASN A 399 11.13 -16.44 6.94
N SER A 400 11.72 -16.83 5.83
CA SER A 400 13.06 -16.43 5.41
C SER A 400 12.97 -15.42 4.29
N THR A 401 13.56 -14.24 4.50
CA THR A 401 13.56 -13.17 3.49
C THR A 401 14.99 -12.78 3.16
N THR A 402 15.33 -12.88 1.88
CA THR A 402 16.63 -12.47 1.36
C THR A 402 16.47 -11.30 0.40
N VAL A 403 17.29 -10.27 0.60
CA VAL A 403 17.36 -9.08 -0.27
C VAL A 403 18.75 -8.98 -0.86
N ALA A 404 18.82 -8.75 -2.16
CA ALA A 404 20.04 -8.38 -2.88
C ALA A 404 20.16 -6.86 -2.91
N TYR A 405 21.13 -6.32 -2.19
CA TYR A 405 21.50 -4.89 -2.17
C TYR A 405 22.75 -4.67 -3.01
N GLY A 406 22.86 -3.50 -3.67
CA GLY A 406 24.01 -3.22 -4.52
C GLY A 406 24.18 -1.73 -4.81
N LYS A 407 24.77 -1.42 -5.97
CA LYS A 407 25.04 -0.05 -6.42
C LYS A 407 24.07 0.34 -7.52
N ALA A 408 23.44 1.50 -7.39
CA ALA A 408 22.56 2.06 -8.40
C ALA A 408 23.37 2.76 -9.51
N ASP A 409 22.97 2.53 -10.76
CA ASP A 409 23.38 3.37 -11.90
C ASP A 409 22.50 4.63 -12.02
N SER A 410 22.72 5.43 -13.07
CA SER A 410 21.96 6.66 -13.31
C SER A 410 20.45 6.40 -13.51
N ARG A 411 20.04 5.21 -13.92
CA ARG A 411 18.66 4.80 -14.11
C ARG A 411 18.09 4.01 -12.92
N TYR A 412 18.81 4.00 -11.81
CA TYR A 412 18.46 3.24 -10.62
C TYR A 412 18.32 1.73 -10.85
N LYS A 413 19.06 1.19 -11.82
CA LYS A 413 19.28 -0.24 -11.95
C LYS A 413 20.43 -0.63 -11.04
N ILE A 414 20.25 -1.73 -10.32
CA ILE A 414 21.19 -2.14 -9.28
C ILE A 414 22.12 -3.22 -9.79
N SER A 415 23.40 -3.08 -9.51
CA SER A 415 24.48 -4.03 -9.86
C SER A 415 25.40 -4.26 -8.66
N ASP A 416 26.41 -5.10 -8.80
CA ASP A 416 27.39 -5.44 -7.76
C ASP A 416 26.72 -5.83 -6.43
N THR A 417 25.78 -6.77 -6.51
CA THR A 417 24.89 -7.08 -5.37
C THR A 417 25.55 -8.02 -4.34
N HIS A 418 25.14 -7.86 -3.10
CA HIS A 418 25.33 -8.79 -2.00
C HIS A 418 24.00 -9.11 -1.32
N ASN A 419 23.90 -10.28 -0.74
CA ASN A 419 22.67 -10.75 -0.12
C ASN A 419 22.69 -10.48 1.39
N VAL A 420 21.51 -10.13 1.90
CA VAL A 420 21.21 -10.00 3.33
C VAL A 420 19.94 -10.79 3.61
N THR A 421 19.98 -11.65 4.64
CA THR A 421 18.85 -12.52 5.00
C THR A 421 18.39 -12.25 6.42
N ASN A 422 17.08 -12.29 6.64
CA ASN A 422 16.46 -12.37 7.96
C ASN A 422 15.57 -13.59 8.01
N ASP A 423 15.75 -14.42 9.04
CA ASP A 423 14.83 -15.49 9.41
C ASP A 423 13.93 -15.01 10.54
N ARG A 424 12.61 -15.07 10.31
CA ARG A 424 11.59 -14.69 11.26
C ARG A 424 10.79 -15.91 11.69
N ILE A 425 10.60 -16.08 12.98
CA ILE A 425 9.70 -17.08 13.56
C ILE A 425 8.60 -16.36 14.32
N CYS A 426 7.34 -16.60 13.94
CA CYS A 426 6.16 -16.01 14.58
C CYS A 426 5.26 -17.07 15.17
N LEU A 427 4.94 -16.93 16.47
CA LEU A 427 3.88 -17.68 17.13
C LEU A 427 2.63 -16.80 17.21
N MET A 428 1.47 -17.35 16.86
CA MET A 428 0.19 -16.66 16.92
C MET A 428 -0.80 -17.39 17.83
N LEU A 429 -1.48 -16.62 18.68
CA LEU A 429 -2.68 -17.05 19.40
C LEU A 429 -3.85 -16.17 18.99
N LYS A 430 -4.96 -16.77 18.56
CA LYS A 430 -6.16 -16.04 18.11
C LYS A 430 -7.42 -16.63 18.73
N TYR A 431 -8.29 -15.77 19.24
CA TYR A 431 -9.64 -16.11 19.70
C TYR A 431 -10.65 -15.35 18.85
N ASN A 432 -11.56 -16.07 18.17
CA ASN A 432 -12.62 -15.48 17.35
C ASN A 432 -13.94 -15.44 18.12
N PHE A 433 -14.77 -14.41 17.88
CA PHE A 433 -16.11 -14.26 18.44
C PHE A 433 -17.09 -13.65 17.45
#